data_49cb4142a3722ab3728cc42607542aff
#
_entry.id   49cb4142a3722ab3728cc42607542aff
#
_cell.length_a   1.000
_cell.length_b   1.000
_cell.length_c   1.000
_cell.angle_alpha   90.00
_cell.angle_beta   90.00
_cell.angle_gamma   90.00
#
_symmetry.space_group_name_H-M   'P 1'
#
loop_
_entity.id
_entity.type
_entity.pdbx_description
1 polymer ?
#
loop_
_entity_poly.entity_id
_entity_poly.type
_entity_poly.pdbx_seq_one_letter_code
_entity_poly.pdbx_strand_id
1 'polypeptide(L)'
;MEQNWTDKSVIVTGGGGGMGQAAAKRFAEAGARTFIFGRTLASLQETTALSSRIVPIVCDVADTGSIAAAMAEVLKHGTPDVLIHTAGINTPDRFMAHADPARIASEESWRKVIDINVLGVVNMIQAVSGPMAENGGGKIVVVSSTAGHGYDSYAGVPYTASKWAVHGLLLTARMQLNAHNIVLSEYAPGEALTPLVKLRPVQPTEEHKAKMISTGDCADTLFFIASQAHSMSVIQLPAYQPFGGMPPPITAPWLNGLDIKPKA
;
A
#
# COMPACT_ATOMS: atom_id res chain seq x y z
N MET A 1 -20.25 18.81 -2.21
CA MET A 1 -21.26 17.76 -2.50
C MET A 1 -20.62 16.42 -2.14
N GLU A 2 -21.23 15.65 -1.25
CA GLU A 2 -20.77 14.29 -0.98
C GLU A 2 -20.92 13.47 -2.27
N GLN A 3 -19.83 12.85 -2.69
CA GLN A 3 -19.85 11.96 -3.85
C GLN A 3 -20.72 10.75 -3.50
N ASN A 4 -21.74 10.44 -4.31
CA ASN A 4 -22.54 9.23 -4.13
C ASN A 4 -21.70 8.01 -4.54
N TRP A 5 -21.52 7.07 -3.62
CA TRP A 5 -20.76 5.85 -3.82
C TRP A 5 -21.62 4.62 -4.12
N THR A 6 -22.95 4.75 -4.10
CA THR A 6 -23.89 3.62 -4.21
C THR A 6 -23.72 2.84 -5.52
N ASP A 7 -23.41 3.54 -6.61
CA ASP A 7 -23.23 2.95 -7.94
C ASP A 7 -21.75 2.77 -8.30
N LYS A 8 -20.84 2.96 -7.32
CA LYS A 8 -19.41 2.85 -7.55
C LYS A 8 -18.87 1.48 -7.19
N SER A 9 -17.87 1.07 -7.96
CA SER A 9 -17.15 -0.18 -7.81
C SER A 9 -15.68 0.09 -7.47
N VAL A 10 -15.20 -0.48 -6.38
CA VAL A 10 -13.85 -0.27 -5.85
C VAL A 10 -13.12 -1.60 -5.72
N ILE A 11 -11.89 -1.68 -6.21
CA ILE A 11 -10.97 -2.79 -5.93
C ILE A 11 -10.02 -2.34 -4.83
N VAL A 12 -9.84 -3.16 -3.79
CA VAL A 12 -8.84 -2.96 -2.74
C VAL A 12 -7.91 -4.16 -2.67
N THR A 13 -6.66 -4.02 -3.07
CA THR A 13 -5.66 -5.08 -2.89
C THR A 13 -5.15 -5.08 -1.46
N GLY A 14 -4.72 -6.24 -0.94
CA GLY A 14 -4.33 -6.37 0.46
C GLY A 14 -5.51 -6.26 1.43
N GLY A 15 -6.74 -6.50 0.93
CA GLY A 15 -7.99 -6.28 1.65
C GLY A 15 -8.26 -7.24 2.82
N GLY A 16 -7.41 -8.24 3.06
CA GLY A 16 -7.55 -9.17 4.18
C GLY A 16 -7.02 -8.66 5.52
N GLY A 17 -6.56 -7.40 5.63
CA GLY A 17 -6.08 -6.87 6.89
C GLY A 17 -5.52 -5.45 6.80
N GLY A 18 -5.20 -4.87 7.96
CA GLY A 18 -4.53 -3.58 8.06
C GLY A 18 -5.25 -2.43 7.33
N MET A 19 -4.49 -1.64 6.58
CA MET A 19 -5.03 -0.51 5.82
C MET A 19 -6.04 -0.94 4.75
N GLY A 20 -5.80 -2.09 4.08
CA GLY A 20 -6.70 -2.59 3.05
C GLY A 20 -8.06 -3.00 3.60
N GLN A 21 -8.10 -3.68 4.74
CA GLN A 21 -9.35 -4.01 5.44
C GLN A 21 -10.11 -2.74 5.85
N ALA A 22 -9.41 -1.79 6.46
CA ALA A 22 -10.01 -0.53 6.89
C ALA A 22 -10.55 0.29 5.70
N ALA A 23 -9.80 0.36 4.60
CA ALA A 23 -10.25 1.00 3.38
C ALA A 23 -11.48 0.31 2.78
N ALA A 24 -11.47 -1.03 2.69
CA ALA A 24 -12.61 -1.77 2.18
C ALA A 24 -13.89 -1.49 2.99
N LYS A 25 -13.78 -1.50 4.32
CA LYS A 25 -14.88 -1.12 5.21
C LYS A 25 -15.36 0.30 4.91
N ARG A 26 -14.47 1.27 4.84
CA ARG A 26 -14.79 2.70 4.63
C ARG A 26 -15.54 2.95 3.32
N PHE A 27 -15.10 2.31 2.21
CA PHE A 27 -15.78 2.42 0.92
C PHE A 27 -17.15 1.71 0.92
N ALA A 28 -17.24 0.54 1.54
CA ALA A 28 -18.50 -0.20 1.65
C ALA A 28 -19.54 0.56 2.50
N GLU A 29 -19.13 1.21 3.60
CA GLU A 29 -19.98 2.07 4.42
C GLU A 29 -20.48 3.30 3.65
N ALA A 30 -19.70 3.82 2.71
CA ALA A 30 -20.11 4.89 1.81
C ALA A 30 -21.09 4.42 0.72
N GLY A 31 -21.30 3.12 0.58
CA GLY A 31 -22.25 2.52 -0.37
C GLY A 31 -21.61 1.82 -1.57
N ALA A 32 -20.28 1.88 -1.74
CA ALA A 32 -19.60 1.25 -2.86
C ALA A 32 -19.64 -0.28 -2.80
N ARG A 33 -19.73 -0.93 -3.96
CA ARG A 33 -19.40 -2.34 -4.09
C ARG A 33 -17.88 -2.47 -4.04
N THR A 34 -17.36 -3.18 -3.05
CA THR A 34 -15.93 -3.23 -2.77
C THR A 34 -15.38 -4.63 -2.95
N PHE A 35 -14.62 -4.86 -4.01
CA PHE A 35 -13.91 -6.11 -4.24
C PHE A 35 -12.58 -6.08 -3.49
N ILE A 36 -12.33 -7.06 -2.65
CA ILE A 36 -11.08 -7.15 -1.91
C ILE A 36 -10.21 -8.29 -2.43
N PHE A 37 -8.97 -7.98 -2.75
CA PHE A 37 -7.98 -8.93 -3.25
C PHE A 37 -6.98 -9.29 -2.15
N GLY A 38 -6.65 -10.56 -2.05
CA GLY A 38 -5.65 -11.08 -1.12
C GLY A 38 -5.42 -12.57 -1.35
N ARG A 39 -4.30 -13.09 -0.83
CA ARG A 39 -3.89 -14.48 -1.07
C ARG A 39 -4.60 -15.51 -0.18
N THR A 40 -5.08 -15.08 0.98
CA THR A 40 -5.61 -15.97 2.02
C THR A 40 -7.11 -15.76 2.15
N LEU A 41 -7.91 -16.75 1.72
CA LEU A 41 -9.36 -16.66 1.74
C LEU A 41 -9.91 -16.39 3.17
N ALA A 42 -9.34 -17.02 4.18
CA ALA A 42 -9.81 -16.84 5.57
C ALA A 42 -9.74 -15.37 6.02
N SER A 43 -8.61 -14.68 5.75
CA SER A 43 -8.47 -13.26 6.11
C SER A 43 -9.39 -12.35 5.28
N LEU A 44 -9.68 -12.72 4.04
CA LEU A 44 -10.68 -12.01 3.23
C LEU A 44 -12.09 -12.20 3.80
N GLN A 45 -12.43 -13.39 4.26
CA GLN A 45 -13.73 -13.69 4.88
C GLN A 45 -13.95 -12.89 6.17
N GLU A 46 -12.91 -12.69 6.98
CA GLU A 46 -12.98 -11.80 8.16
C GLU A 46 -13.36 -10.37 7.76
N THR A 47 -12.84 -9.89 6.65
CA THR A 47 -13.16 -8.55 6.12
C THR A 47 -14.59 -8.50 5.57
N THR A 48 -15.05 -9.54 4.88
CA THR A 48 -16.42 -9.56 4.34
C THR A 48 -17.50 -9.54 5.42
N ALA A 49 -17.19 -10.05 6.61
CA ALA A 49 -18.09 -9.98 7.75
C ALA A 49 -18.41 -8.53 8.19
N LEU A 50 -17.62 -7.53 7.74
CA LEU A 50 -17.83 -6.12 8.08
C LEU A 50 -18.94 -5.46 7.27
N SER A 51 -19.26 -5.96 6.06
CA SER A 51 -20.32 -5.43 5.21
C SER A 51 -20.68 -6.40 4.08
N SER A 52 -21.98 -6.53 3.78
CA SER A 52 -22.48 -7.29 2.61
C SER A 52 -22.08 -6.71 1.25
N ARG A 53 -21.53 -5.49 1.22
CA ARG A 53 -21.02 -4.85 0.01
C ARG A 53 -19.58 -5.22 -0.32
N ILE A 54 -18.90 -5.97 0.58
CA ILE A 54 -17.52 -6.42 0.39
C ILE A 54 -17.51 -7.82 -0.22
N VAL A 55 -16.85 -7.96 -1.37
CA VAL A 55 -16.75 -9.20 -2.13
C VAL A 55 -15.30 -9.70 -2.12
N PRO A 56 -15.02 -10.89 -1.58
CA PRO A 56 -13.67 -11.43 -1.52
C PRO A 56 -13.29 -12.11 -2.83
N ILE A 57 -12.09 -11.85 -3.33
CA ILE A 57 -11.50 -12.55 -4.47
C ILE A 57 -10.07 -12.94 -4.12
N VAL A 58 -9.77 -14.23 -4.20
CA VAL A 58 -8.40 -14.70 -4.00
C VAL A 58 -7.54 -14.24 -5.17
N CYS A 59 -6.48 -13.47 -4.87
CA CYS A 59 -5.60 -12.91 -5.88
C CYS A 59 -4.20 -12.68 -5.30
N ASP A 60 -3.18 -13.15 -6.02
CA ASP A 60 -1.78 -12.76 -5.76
C ASP A 60 -1.39 -11.69 -6.79
N VAL A 61 -1.05 -10.49 -6.32
CA VAL A 61 -0.64 -9.37 -7.17
C VAL A 61 0.71 -9.58 -7.87
N ALA A 62 1.51 -10.54 -7.42
CA ALA A 62 2.74 -10.94 -8.07
C ALA A 62 2.52 -11.92 -9.24
N ASP A 63 1.32 -12.47 -9.41
CA ASP A 63 0.94 -13.42 -10.45
C ASP A 63 -0.07 -12.81 -11.41
N THR A 64 0.35 -12.56 -12.65
CA THR A 64 -0.50 -11.98 -13.70
C THR A 64 -1.69 -12.87 -14.08
N GLY A 65 -1.54 -14.19 -14.01
CA GLY A 65 -2.63 -15.15 -14.24
C GLY A 65 -3.70 -15.07 -13.14
N SER A 66 -3.25 -14.95 -11.87
CA SER A 66 -4.13 -14.74 -10.72
C SER A 66 -4.89 -13.41 -10.85
N ILE A 67 -4.21 -12.34 -11.27
CA ILE A 67 -4.85 -11.04 -11.52
C ILE A 67 -5.86 -11.12 -12.65
N ALA A 68 -5.53 -11.76 -13.76
CA ALA A 68 -6.46 -11.92 -14.90
C ALA A 68 -7.75 -12.64 -14.48
N ALA A 69 -7.63 -13.72 -13.71
CA ALA A 69 -8.78 -14.44 -13.18
C ALA A 69 -9.61 -13.56 -12.22
N ALA A 70 -8.96 -12.83 -11.32
CA ALA A 70 -9.64 -11.92 -10.39
C ALA A 70 -10.35 -10.77 -11.11
N MET A 71 -9.73 -10.18 -12.13
CA MET A 71 -10.34 -9.13 -12.95
C MET A 71 -11.53 -9.65 -13.77
N ALA A 72 -11.47 -10.88 -14.28
CA ALA A 72 -12.61 -11.50 -14.98
C ALA A 72 -13.83 -11.61 -14.05
N GLU A 73 -13.65 -11.90 -12.76
CA GLU A 73 -14.74 -11.88 -11.78
C GLU A 73 -15.29 -10.48 -11.55
N VAL A 74 -14.41 -9.48 -11.35
CA VAL A 74 -14.82 -8.08 -11.16
C VAL A 74 -15.63 -7.57 -12.35
N LEU A 75 -15.16 -7.82 -13.57
CA LEU A 75 -15.77 -7.31 -14.80
C LEU A 75 -17.16 -7.89 -15.10
N LYS A 76 -17.55 -9.03 -14.49
CA LYS A 76 -18.94 -9.51 -14.51
C LYS A 76 -19.92 -8.51 -13.85
N HIS A 77 -19.42 -7.64 -13.02
CA HIS A 77 -20.19 -6.63 -12.28
C HIS A 77 -19.99 -5.21 -12.82
N GLY A 78 -19.26 -5.04 -13.89
CA GLY A 78 -18.90 -3.77 -14.51
C GLY A 78 -17.45 -3.37 -14.31
N THR A 79 -17.06 -2.28 -14.94
CA THR A 79 -15.71 -1.73 -14.82
C THR A 79 -15.50 -1.11 -13.44
N PRO A 80 -14.38 -1.36 -12.77
CA PRO A 80 -14.09 -0.71 -11.50
C PRO A 80 -13.84 0.79 -11.71
N ASP A 81 -14.47 1.62 -10.87
CA ASP A 81 -14.25 3.09 -10.86
C ASP A 81 -12.95 3.46 -10.15
N VAL A 82 -12.55 2.67 -9.14
CA VAL A 82 -11.39 2.98 -8.28
C VAL A 82 -10.58 1.71 -7.99
N LEU A 83 -9.25 1.84 -8.07
CA LEU A 83 -8.30 0.90 -7.48
C LEU A 83 -7.62 1.54 -6.27
N ILE A 84 -7.71 0.89 -5.12
CA ILE A 84 -6.91 1.18 -3.93
C ILE A 84 -5.88 0.06 -3.76
N HIS A 85 -4.62 0.36 -4.09
CA HIS A 85 -3.56 -0.63 -4.00
C HIS A 85 -2.82 -0.51 -2.67
N THR A 86 -3.14 -1.41 -1.72
CA THR A 86 -2.47 -1.47 -0.41
C THR A 86 -1.64 -2.73 -0.22
N ALA A 87 -1.65 -3.66 -1.18
CA ALA A 87 -0.85 -4.87 -1.10
C ALA A 87 0.64 -4.54 -1.05
N GLY A 88 1.32 -5.10 -0.07
CA GLY A 88 2.76 -4.92 0.10
C GLY A 88 3.28 -5.69 1.30
N ILE A 89 4.55 -5.96 1.28
CA ILE A 89 5.26 -6.64 2.37
C ILE A 89 6.49 -5.84 2.78
N ASN A 90 6.95 -6.07 4.01
CA ASN A 90 8.24 -5.62 4.49
C ASN A 90 9.01 -6.83 5.00
N THR A 91 10.27 -6.93 4.62
CA THR A 91 11.23 -7.83 5.26
C THR A 91 12.17 -6.95 6.08
N PRO A 92 12.34 -7.21 7.38
CA PRO A 92 13.18 -6.37 8.24
C PRO A 92 14.68 -6.60 8.02
N ASP A 93 15.05 -7.06 6.84
CA ASP A 93 16.39 -7.47 6.48
C ASP A 93 17.32 -6.29 6.29
N ARG A 94 18.60 -6.46 6.60
CA ARG A 94 19.65 -5.45 6.56
C ARG A 94 20.65 -5.73 5.45
N PHE A 95 21.36 -4.70 5.01
CA PHE A 95 22.45 -4.87 4.05
C PHE A 95 23.67 -5.50 4.72
N MET A 96 23.94 -5.12 5.97
CA MET A 96 24.98 -5.71 6.82
C MET A 96 24.39 -6.04 8.18
N ALA A 97 24.53 -7.26 8.63
CA ALA A 97 24.09 -7.70 9.95
C ALA A 97 25.29 -8.20 10.75
N HIS A 98 26.01 -7.28 11.41
CA HIS A 98 27.20 -7.60 12.20
C HIS A 98 26.88 -8.56 13.36
N ALA A 99 25.69 -8.40 13.97
CA ALA A 99 25.27 -9.18 15.14
C ALA A 99 24.42 -10.40 14.79
N ASP A 100 23.82 -10.46 13.60
CA ASP A 100 22.94 -11.54 13.17
C ASP A 100 22.99 -11.70 11.65
N PRO A 101 23.88 -12.57 11.14
CA PRO A 101 24.01 -12.85 9.71
C PRO A 101 22.71 -13.34 9.06
N ALA A 102 21.80 -13.97 9.82
CA ALA A 102 20.50 -14.43 9.31
C ALA A 102 19.58 -13.27 8.89
N ARG A 103 19.93 -12.05 9.23
CA ARG A 103 19.17 -10.83 8.87
C ARG A 103 19.76 -10.09 7.68
N ILE A 104 20.74 -10.64 6.99
CA ILE A 104 21.21 -10.10 5.72
C ILE A 104 20.14 -10.38 4.67
N ALA A 105 19.78 -9.36 3.90
CA ALA A 105 18.79 -9.46 2.84
C ALA A 105 19.24 -10.49 1.79
N SER A 106 18.58 -11.64 1.78
CA SER A 106 18.85 -12.71 0.82
C SER A 106 18.30 -12.34 -0.57
N GLU A 107 18.79 -13.01 -1.62
CA GLU A 107 18.21 -12.85 -2.96
C GLU A 107 16.71 -13.18 -2.98
N GLU A 108 16.27 -14.20 -2.27
CA GLU A 108 14.87 -14.56 -2.15
C GLU A 108 14.05 -13.43 -1.51
N SER A 109 14.56 -12.82 -0.44
CA SER A 109 13.93 -11.68 0.22
C SER A 109 13.81 -10.48 -0.74
N TRP A 110 14.87 -10.17 -1.49
CA TRP A 110 14.85 -9.13 -2.51
C TRP A 110 13.80 -9.42 -3.58
N ARG A 111 13.82 -10.61 -4.18
CA ARG A 111 12.86 -10.98 -5.23
C ARG A 111 11.44 -10.85 -4.72
N LYS A 112 11.13 -11.44 -3.57
CA LYS A 112 9.78 -11.40 -2.99
C LYS A 112 9.28 -9.98 -2.74
N VAL A 113 10.14 -9.09 -2.24
CA VAL A 113 9.75 -7.69 -2.01
C VAL A 113 9.53 -6.95 -3.33
N ILE A 114 10.40 -7.13 -4.31
CA ILE A 114 10.26 -6.48 -5.62
C ILE A 114 9.03 -7.01 -6.36
N ASP A 115 8.81 -8.33 -6.38
CA ASP A 115 7.67 -8.94 -7.06
C ASP A 115 6.33 -8.43 -6.51
N ILE A 116 6.21 -8.31 -5.19
CA ILE A 116 4.95 -7.87 -4.58
C ILE A 116 4.83 -6.34 -4.59
N ASN A 117 5.87 -5.63 -4.12
CA ASN A 117 5.76 -4.19 -3.88
C ASN A 117 5.93 -3.34 -5.13
N VAL A 118 6.65 -3.82 -6.15
CA VAL A 118 6.90 -3.09 -7.40
C VAL A 118 6.11 -3.69 -8.55
N LEU A 119 6.38 -4.96 -8.90
CA LEU A 119 5.69 -5.60 -10.02
C LEU A 119 4.21 -5.78 -9.74
N GLY A 120 3.81 -6.05 -8.50
CA GLY A 120 2.41 -6.09 -8.10
C GLY A 120 1.67 -4.77 -8.34
N VAL A 121 2.32 -3.63 -8.11
CA VAL A 121 1.78 -2.30 -8.46
C VAL A 121 1.63 -2.16 -9.97
N VAL A 122 2.68 -2.49 -10.74
CA VAL A 122 2.65 -2.45 -12.21
C VAL A 122 1.52 -3.30 -12.75
N ASN A 123 1.46 -4.57 -12.34
CA ASN A 123 0.48 -5.55 -12.80
C ASN A 123 -0.96 -5.07 -12.54
N MET A 124 -1.23 -4.55 -11.33
CA MET A 124 -2.57 -4.07 -11.00
C MET A 124 -2.95 -2.81 -11.76
N ILE A 125 -2.03 -1.85 -11.93
CA ILE A 125 -2.27 -0.65 -12.75
C ILE A 125 -2.59 -1.08 -14.20
N GLN A 126 -1.81 -1.97 -14.79
CA GLN A 126 -2.04 -2.46 -16.14
C GLN A 126 -3.38 -3.18 -16.29
N ALA A 127 -3.74 -4.01 -15.30
CA ALA A 127 -4.97 -4.80 -15.35
C ALA A 127 -6.24 -3.94 -15.30
N VAL A 128 -6.22 -2.80 -14.61
CA VAL A 128 -7.39 -1.92 -14.50
C VAL A 128 -7.44 -0.82 -15.56
N SER A 129 -6.28 -0.42 -16.11
CA SER A 129 -6.18 0.77 -16.96
C SER A 129 -6.92 0.62 -18.29
N GLY A 130 -6.86 -0.55 -18.94
CA GLY A 130 -7.60 -0.80 -20.19
C GLY A 130 -9.11 -0.66 -19.99
N PRO A 131 -9.72 -1.47 -19.11
CA PRO A 131 -11.15 -1.36 -18.80
C PRO A 131 -11.57 0.05 -18.34
N MET A 132 -10.78 0.72 -17.49
CA MET A 132 -11.06 2.09 -17.06
C MET A 132 -11.06 3.07 -18.25
N ALA A 133 -10.07 2.99 -19.13
CA ALA A 133 -9.97 3.86 -20.31
C ALA A 133 -11.18 3.69 -21.25
N GLU A 134 -11.59 2.45 -21.49
CA GLU A 134 -12.77 2.12 -22.31
C GLU A 134 -14.08 2.63 -21.68
N ASN A 135 -14.13 2.71 -20.35
CA ASN A 135 -15.28 3.22 -19.59
C ASN A 135 -15.23 4.72 -19.29
N GLY A 136 -14.33 5.46 -19.93
CA GLY A 136 -14.24 6.92 -19.80
C GLY A 136 -13.34 7.42 -18.66
N GLY A 137 -12.56 6.56 -18.04
CA GLY A 137 -11.58 6.90 -17.01
C GLY A 137 -11.79 6.18 -15.69
N GLY A 138 -10.99 6.56 -14.69
CA GLY A 138 -11.03 5.95 -13.37
C GLY A 138 -10.04 6.60 -12.40
N LYS A 139 -9.93 6.04 -11.21
CA LYS A 139 -8.96 6.51 -10.21
C LYS A 139 -8.13 5.36 -9.66
N ILE A 140 -6.86 5.60 -9.50
CA ILE A 140 -5.92 4.66 -8.93
C ILE A 140 -5.22 5.35 -7.77
N VAL A 141 -5.29 4.78 -6.58
CA VAL A 141 -4.55 5.25 -5.40
C VAL A 141 -3.61 4.14 -4.95
N VAL A 142 -2.32 4.41 -4.98
CA VAL A 142 -1.29 3.45 -4.55
C VAL A 142 -0.73 3.87 -3.20
N VAL A 143 -0.73 2.93 -2.25
CA VAL A 143 -0.09 3.13 -0.96
C VAL A 143 1.40 2.81 -1.09
N SER A 144 2.21 3.86 -1.04
CA SER A 144 3.67 3.74 -0.97
C SER A 144 4.15 3.76 0.50
N SER A 145 5.03 4.65 0.85
CA SER A 145 5.53 4.90 2.21
C SER A 145 6.39 6.15 2.22
N THR A 146 6.51 6.83 3.35
CA THR A 146 7.55 7.86 3.55
C THR A 146 8.97 7.31 3.37
N ALA A 147 9.17 5.99 3.51
CA ALA A 147 10.42 5.31 3.15
C ALA A 147 10.79 5.41 1.66
N GLY A 148 9.84 5.73 0.78
CA GLY A 148 10.06 6.03 -0.63
C GLY A 148 10.42 7.50 -0.91
N HIS A 149 10.47 8.34 0.11
CA HIS A 149 10.70 9.78 0.02
C HIS A 149 11.88 10.26 0.87
N GLY A 150 12.44 9.38 1.66
CA GLY A 150 13.55 9.71 2.56
C GLY A 150 14.15 8.47 3.21
N TYR A 151 14.97 8.72 4.22
CA TYR A 151 15.59 7.67 5.01
C TYR A 151 14.59 7.07 6.01
N ASP A 152 14.56 5.75 6.12
CA ASP A 152 13.79 5.02 7.13
C ASP A 152 14.69 4.03 7.88
N SER A 153 14.80 4.20 9.20
CA SER A 153 15.65 3.37 10.05
C SER A 153 15.01 2.03 10.44
N TYR A 154 13.70 1.90 10.30
CA TYR A 154 12.95 0.71 10.72
C TYR A 154 12.65 -0.23 9.56
N ALA A 155 12.57 0.30 8.34
CA ALA A 155 12.33 -0.49 7.15
C ALA A 155 13.55 -1.35 6.77
N GLY A 156 13.31 -2.50 6.17
CA GLY A 156 14.35 -3.29 5.54
C GLY A 156 14.88 -2.62 4.27
N VAL A 157 16.12 -2.94 3.87
CA VAL A 157 16.73 -2.36 2.66
C VAL A 157 15.92 -2.70 1.40
N PRO A 158 15.45 -3.95 1.18
CA PRO A 158 14.61 -4.26 0.04
C PRO A 158 13.31 -3.47 0.02
N TYR A 159 12.69 -3.26 1.20
CA TYR A 159 11.47 -2.49 1.32
C TYR A 159 11.67 -1.03 0.90
N THR A 160 12.66 -0.36 1.48
CA THR A 160 12.98 1.04 1.15
C THR A 160 13.25 1.19 -0.34
N ALA A 161 14.09 0.33 -0.93
CA ALA A 161 14.36 0.34 -2.37
C ALA A 161 13.08 0.16 -3.20
N SER A 162 12.19 -0.76 -2.79
CA SER A 162 10.92 -0.99 -3.48
C SER A 162 10.01 0.25 -3.43
N LYS A 163 9.97 0.98 -2.31
CA LYS A 163 9.12 2.18 -2.16
C LYS A 163 9.67 3.37 -2.96
N TRP A 164 10.99 3.51 -3.10
CA TRP A 164 11.58 4.47 -4.04
C TRP A 164 11.27 4.11 -5.49
N ALA A 165 11.32 2.82 -5.85
CA ALA A 165 10.94 2.37 -7.19
C ALA A 165 9.47 2.67 -7.50
N VAL A 166 8.56 2.41 -6.55
CA VAL A 166 7.13 2.74 -6.70
C VAL A 166 6.94 4.23 -6.88
N HIS A 167 7.58 5.07 -6.06
CA HIS A 167 7.48 6.52 -6.20
C HIS A 167 7.87 6.99 -7.60
N GLY A 168 9.05 6.57 -8.10
CA GLY A 168 9.51 6.92 -9.46
C GLY A 168 8.58 6.41 -10.58
N LEU A 169 8.08 5.16 -10.43
CA LEU A 169 7.09 4.58 -11.32
C LEU A 169 5.84 5.45 -11.44
N LEU A 170 5.25 5.84 -10.30
CA LEU A 170 4.00 6.59 -10.26
C LEU A 170 4.15 7.99 -10.86
N LEU A 171 5.30 8.64 -10.68
CA LEU A 171 5.57 9.94 -11.29
C LEU A 171 5.50 9.89 -12.83
N THR A 172 6.04 8.82 -13.43
CA THR A 172 6.07 8.66 -14.89
C THR A 172 4.75 8.12 -15.43
N ALA A 173 4.19 7.09 -14.81
CA ALA A 173 2.95 6.44 -15.25
C ALA A 173 1.76 7.40 -15.30
N ARG A 174 1.71 8.37 -14.38
CA ARG A 174 0.65 9.39 -14.33
C ARG A 174 0.47 10.12 -15.65
N MET A 175 1.55 10.48 -16.32
CA MET A 175 1.50 11.22 -17.59
C MET A 175 0.78 10.42 -18.69
N GLN A 176 1.00 9.10 -18.71
CA GLN A 176 0.36 8.21 -19.68
C GLN A 176 -1.11 7.96 -19.34
N LEU A 177 -1.43 7.73 -18.07
CA LEU A 177 -2.77 7.43 -17.60
C LEU A 177 -3.72 8.64 -17.70
N ASN A 178 -3.22 9.85 -17.46
CA ASN A 178 -4.00 11.07 -17.60
C ASN A 178 -4.55 11.26 -19.02
N ALA A 179 -3.85 10.81 -20.06
CA ALA A 179 -4.32 10.85 -21.45
C ALA A 179 -5.62 10.03 -21.67
N HIS A 180 -5.91 9.10 -20.75
CA HIS A 180 -7.09 8.25 -20.76
C HIS A 180 -8.08 8.58 -19.64
N ASN A 181 -8.01 9.81 -19.09
CA ASN A 181 -8.84 10.25 -17.96
C ASN A 181 -8.72 9.33 -16.71
N ILE A 182 -7.56 8.73 -16.50
CA ILE A 182 -7.26 7.92 -15.31
C ILE A 182 -6.37 8.75 -14.39
N VAL A 183 -6.88 9.06 -13.20
CA VAL A 183 -6.15 9.82 -12.18
C VAL A 183 -5.36 8.87 -11.29
N LEU A 184 -4.04 9.01 -11.31
CA LEU A 184 -3.13 8.22 -10.48
C LEU A 184 -2.60 9.06 -9.31
N SER A 185 -2.84 8.60 -8.09
CA SER A 185 -2.44 9.25 -6.84
C SER A 185 -1.54 8.35 -6.00
N GLU A 186 -0.67 8.96 -5.23
CA GLU A 186 0.17 8.29 -4.24
C GLU A 186 -0.22 8.73 -2.83
N TYR A 187 -0.46 7.76 -1.95
CA TYR A 187 -0.52 7.96 -0.52
C TYR A 187 0.73 7.37 0.13
N ALA A 188 1.52 8.18 0.81
CA ALA A 188 2.79 7.80 1.42
C ALA A 188 2.71 7.94 2.96
N PRO A 189 2.11 6.96 3.66
CA PRO A 189 2.04 7.01 5.13
C PRO A 189 3.42 6.79 5.77
N GLY A 190 3.61 7.42 6.92
CA GLY A 190 4.66 7.12 7.86
C GLY A 190 4.39 5.83 8.64
N GLU A 191 4.67 5.86 9.94
CA GLU A 191 4.42 4.68 10.79
C GLU A 191 2.93 4.47 11.03
N ALA A 192 2.34 3.52 10.32
CA ALA A 192 0.96 3.11 10.52
C ALA A 192 0.86 1.81 11.32
N LEU A 193 -0.10 1.75 12.25
CA LEU A 193 -0.34 0.59 13.10
C LEU A 193 -1.02 -0.54 12.32
N THR A 194 -0.23 -1.30 11.58
CA THR A 194 -0.67 -2.40 10.72
C THR A 194 -0.05 -3.72 11.16
N PRO A 195 -0.51 -4.88 10.65
CA PRO A 195 0.13 -6.16 10.91
C PRO A 195 1.63 -6.20 10.56
N LEU A 196 2.13 -5.35 9.65
CA LEU A 196 3.55 -5.26 9.32
C LEU A 196 4.43 -4.84 10.50
N VAL A 197 3.87 -4.13 11.47
CA VAL A 197 4.59 -3.74 12.70
C VAL A 197 5.04 -4.98 13.49
N LYS A 198 4.27 -6.07 13.45
CA LYS A 198 4.62 -7.34 14.12
C LYS A 198 5.89 -8.00 13.55
N LEU A 199 6.28 -7.64 12.34
CA LEU A 199 7.50 -8.16 11.69
C LEU A 199 8.77 -7.43 12.13
N ARG A 200 8.63 -6.35 12.89
CA ARG A 200 9.79 -5.59 13.38
C ARG A 200 10.60 -6.42 14.38
N PRO A 201 11.94 -6.41 14.27
CA PRO A 201 12.79 -7.12 15.22
C PRO A 201 12.66 -6.63 16.65
N VAL A 202 12.46 -5.32 16.78
CA VAL A 202 12.18 -4.66 18.06
C VAL A 202 10.75 -4.14 18.00
N GLN A 203 9.89 -4.71 18.84
CA GLN A 203 8.50 -4.30 18.90
C GLN A 203 8.37 -2.92 19.54
N PRO A 204 7.56 -2.02 18.97
CA PRO A 204 7.30 -0.72 19.58
C PRO A 204 6.54 -0.89 20.89
N THR A 205 6.81 0.02 21.83
CA THR A 205 6.07 0.10 23.10
C THR A 205 4.59 0.46 22.84
N GLU A 206 3.72 0.22 23.80
CA GLU A 206 2.30 0.60 23.68
C GLU A 206 2.15 2.12 23.55
N GLU A 207 2.99 2.90 24.25
CA GLU A 207 3.03 4.35 24.09
C GLU A 207 3.41 4.77 22.65
N HIS A 208 4.38 4.09 22.05
CA HIS A 208 4.74 4.36 20.64
C HIS A 208 3.62 3.97 19.69
N LYS A 209 3.01 2.80 19.89
CA LYS A 209 1.87 2.34 19.07
C LYS A 209 0.69 3.31 19.13
N ALA A 210 0.43 3.91 20.28
CA ALA A 210 -0.64 4.90 20.45
C ALA A 210 -0.39 6.21 19.66
N LYS A 211 0.86 6.46 19.26
CA LYS A 211 1.27 7.60 18.44
C LYS A 211 1.33 7.29 16.94
N MET A 212 1.24 6.02 16.54
CA MET A 212 1.23 5.63 15.13
C MET A 212 -0.07 6.06 14.44
N ILE A 213 -0.02 6.25 13.13
CA ILE A 213 -1.20 6.50 12.31
C ILE A 213 -2.12 5.28 12.40
N SER A 214 -3.38 5.48 12.76
CA SER A 214 -4.34 4.37 12.80
C SER A 214 -4.69 3.88 11.39
N THR A 215 -5.12 2.63 11.26
CA THR A 215 -5.63 2.12 9.98
C THR A 215 -6.91 2.84 9.55
N GLY A 216 -7.69 3.37 10.50
CA GLY A 216 -8.86 4.20 10.26
C GLY A 216 -8.48 5.52 9.58
N ASP A 217 -7.50 6.25 10.14
CA ASP A 217 -7.01 7.51 9.55
C ASP A 217 -6.43 7.28 8.14
N CYS A 218 -5.73 6.14 7.94
CA CYS A 218 -5.28 5.75 6.61
C CYS A 218 -6.45 5.52 5.64
N ALA A 219 -7.51 4.85 6.09
CA ALA A 219 -8.69 4.57 5.28
C ALA A 219 -9.44 5.86 4.91
N ASP A 220 -9.62 6.78 5.85
CA ASP A 220 -10.24 8.09 5.59
C ASP A 220 -9.39 8.92 4.62
N THR A 221 -8.07 8.87 4.73
CA THR A 221 -7.16 9.53 3.78
C THR A 221 -7.29 8.94 2.38
N LEU A 222 -7.31 7.61 2.23
CA LEU A 222 -7.52 6.93 0.96
C LEU A 222 -8.88 7.28 0.36
N PHE A 223 -9.92 7.30 1.19
CA PHE A 223 -11.25 7.70 0.78
C PHE A 223 -11.29 9.16 0.32
N PHE A 224 -10.65 10.07 1.07
CA PHE A 224 -10.52 11.47 0.68
C PHE A 224 -9.87 11.62 -0.70
N ILE A 225 -8.72 10.98 -0.94
CA ILE A 225 -8.02 11.04 -2.24
C ILE A 225 -8.92 10.52 -3.36
N ALA A 226 -9.58 9.38 -3.18
CA ALA A 226 -10.45 8.79 -4.17
C ALA A 226 -11.73 9.60 -4.43
N SER A 227 -12.17 10.39 -3.44
CA SER A 227 -13.38 11.22 -3.52
C SER A 227 -13.20 12.56 -4.25
N GLN A 228 -11.95 12.93 -4.59
CA GLN A 228 -11.73 14.19 -5.28
C GLN A 228 -12.36 14.21 -6.68
N ALA A 229 -12.72 15.37 -7.20
CA ALA A 229 -13.20 15.50 -8.57
C ALA A 229 -12.13 15.06 -9.58
N HIS A 230 -12.53 14.58 -10.76
CA HIS A 230 -11.58 14.20 -11.83
C HIS A 230 -10.71 15.40 -12.31
N SER A 231 -11.19 16.62 -12.13
CA SER A 231 -10.41 17.84 -12.41
C SER A 231 -9.29 18.10 -11.42
N MET A 232 -9.24 17.35 -10.30
CA MET A 232 -8.23 17.48 -9.26
C MET A 232 -7.45 16.17 -9.08
N SER A 233 -6.16 16.21 -9.25
CA SER A 233 -5.25 15.10 -8.98
C SER A 233 -4.47 15.37 -7.69
N VAL A 234 -4.66 14.52 -6.68
CA VAL A 234 -3.73 14.47 -5.54
C VAL A 234 -2.52 13.67 -5.97
N ILE A 235 -1.51 14.38 -6.47
CA ILE A 235 -0.32 13.73 -7.05
C ILE A 235 0.38 12.86 -6.03
N GLN A 236 0.56 13.40 -4.82
CA GLN A 236 1.30 12.78 -3.73
C GLN A 236 0.82 13.34 -2.40
N LEU A 237 0.58 12.46 -1.44
CA LEU A 237 0.20 12.85 -0.08
C LEU A 237 1.06 12.07 0.92
N PRO A 238 2.21 12.63 1.34
CA PRO A 238 2.95 12.09 2.47
C PRO A 238 2.21 12.44 3.77
N ALA A 239 2.05 11.47 4.66
CA ALA A 239 1.43 11.67 5.95
C ALA A 239 2.34 11.14 7.06
N TYR A 240 2.66 11.99 8.02
CA TYR A 240 3.50 11.68 9.16
C TYR A 240 2.68 11.74 10.44
N GLN A 241 3.04 10.92 11.42
CA GLN A 241 2.50 11.08 12.77
C GLN A 241 2.99 12.41 13.38
N PRO A 242 2.14 13.13 14.15
CA PRO A 242 2.48 14.47 14.66
C PRO A 242 3.60 14.46 15.72
N PHE A 243 3.82 13.32 16.37
CA PHE A 243 4.81 13.17 17.45
C PHE A 243 5.89 12.19 16.99
N GLY A 244 6.97 12.69 16.47
CA GLY A 244 8.06 11.87 15.99
C GLY A 244 8.50 12.33 14.63
N GLY A 245 8.65 13.63 14.49
CA GLY A 245 9.45 14.15 13.39
C GLY A 245 10.71 13.33 13.30
N MET A 246 11.24 13.10 12.17
CA MET A 246 12.33 12.20 11.80
C MET A 246 12.75 11.22 12.90
N PRO A 247 12.82 9.93 12.67
CA PRO A 247 13.32 9.00 13.68
C PRO A 247 14.57 9.62 14.29
N PRO A 248 14.78 9.55 15.61
CA PRO A 248 15.96 10.10 16.23
C PRO A 248 17.18 9.61 15.46
N PRO A 249 18.20 10.46 15.25
CA PRO A 249 19.43 10.03 14.60
C PRO A 249 19.81 8.72 15.24
N ILE A 250 20.07 7.71 14.45
CA ILE A 250 20.14 6.28 14.79
C ILE A 250 20.90 6.08 16.12
N THR A 251 20.21 6.13 17.23
CA THR A 251 20.67 5.60 18.52
C THR A 251 20.12 4.16 18.65
N ALA A 252 20.06 3.47 17.53
CA ALA A 252 19.64 2.10 17.54
C ALA A 252 20.69 1.27 18.30
N PRO A 253 20.29 0.46 19.30
CA PRO A 253 21.24 -0.34 20.09
C PRO A 253 22.18 -1.20 19.25
N TRP A 254 21.79 -1.56 18.02
CA TRP A 254 22.65 -2.30 17.09
C TRP A 254 23.71 -1.45 16.39
N LEU A 255 23.66 -0.13 16.47
CA LEU A 255 24.75 0.76 16.00
C LEU A 255 25.77 1.05 17.10
N ASN A 256 25.43 0.80 18.35
CA ASN A 256 26.37 0.94 19.48
C ASN A 256 27.53 -0.05 19.41
N GLY A 257 27.50 -1.04 18.50
CA GLY A 257 28.62 -1.93 18.20
C GLY A 257 29.43 -1.52 16.96
N LEU A 258 28.99 -0.51 16.22
CA LEU A 258 29.76 0.06 15.12
C LEU A 258 30.54 1.25 15.68
N ASP A 259 31.80 1.03 16.04
CA ASP A 259 32.74 2.07 16.39
C ASP A 259 33.10 2.89 15.14
N ILE A 260 32.10 3.65 14.64
CA ILE A 260 32.30 4.60 13.54
C ILE A 260 32.89 5.86 14.16
N LYS A 261 34.17 5.80 14.49
CA LYS A 261 34.91 7.02 14.74
C LYS A 261 35.10 7.71 13.37
N PRO A 262 34.75 8.99 13.25
CA PRO A 262 35.17 9.75 12.10
C PRO A 262 36.68 9.63 11.99
N LYS A 263 37.20 9.19 10.86
CA LYS A 263 38.62 9.26 10.59
C LYS A 263 38.98 10.73 10.61
N ALA A 264 39.91 11.09 11.49
CA ALA A 264 40.52 12.41 11.59
C ALA A 264 41.18 12.80 10.26
#